data_cbf6bfcaa7f1b60af9c245f4ef0c6b46
#
_entry.id   cbf6bfcaa7f1b60af9c245f4ef0c6b46
#
_cell.length_a   1.000
_cell.length_b   1.000
_cell.length_c   1.000
_cell.angle_alpha   90.00
_cell.angle_beta   90.00
_cell.angle_gamma   90.00
#
_symmetry.space_group_name_H-M   'P 1'
#
loop_
_entity.id
_entity.type
_entity.pdbx_description
1 polymer ?
#
loop_
_entity_poly.entity_id
_entity_poly.type
_entity_poly.pdbx_seq_one_letter_code
_entity_poly.pdbx_strand_id
1 'polypeptide(L)'
;MSVVALDLTLPEGEESSVVTDDGAALGVTVAGPVDGADAKGPTVVFAHGWTNNRSVWAPAAKELLVEGHRVVLYDQRGHGASTTGDDAPHVKRLGADLACVLDQLELTDVVLVGHSMGGFTTLAFACGHPDELAARVRGLVLVSTAAHGVGFGRFGPAMSSVLGPVLDWAVASPRVGSAVMRRMMGRKPNGTHISSTREMYLATPRHVRADCFNGFGSMDLRADLASLPLPLPTAVLVGRRDRLTPPRLGRTIASAIPGATFEVLPEAGHMLPLERPDEVLAAIRRVALAGERPS
;
A
#
# COMPACT_ATOMS: atom_id res chain seq x y z
N MET A 1 -24.66 -12.69 5.68
CA MET A 1 -23.78 -13.50 4.83
C MET A 1 -22.47 -13.67 5.59
N SER A 2 -21.97 -14.90 5.69
CA SER A 2 -20.65 -15.20 6.25
C SER A 2 -19.59 -14.63 5.30
N VAL A 3 -18.70 -13.81 5.79
CA VAL A 3 -17.57 -13.31 4.98
C VAL A 3 -16.64 -14.49 4.73
N VAL A 4 -16.49 -14.89 3.48
CA VAL A 4 -15.57 -15.96 3.08
C VAL A 4 -14.15 -15.56 3.44
N ALA A 5 -13.36 -16.49 3.95
CA ALA A 5 -11.94 -16.25 4.18
C ALA A 5 -11.24 -16.08 2.85
N LEU A 6 -10.48 -14.97 2.68
CA LEU A 6 -9.68 -14.75 1.48
C LEU A 6 -8.43 -15.63 1.51
N ASP A 7 -8.08 -16.16 0.36
CA ASP A 7 -6.81 -16.87 0.17
C ASP A 7 -5.67 -15.86 -0.04
N LEU A 8 -4.78 -15.77 0.92
CA LEU A 8 -3.61 -14.89 0.90
C LEU A 8 -2.35 -15.57 0.33
N THR A 9 -2.45 -16.78 -0.22
CA THR A 9 -1.34 -17.39 -0.94
C THR A 9 -1.00 -16.54 -2.17
N LEU A 10 0.27 -16.22 -2.35
CA LEU A 10 0.71 -15.46 -3.54
C LEU A 10 0.32 -16.20 -4.82
N PRO A 11 0.01 -15.49 -5.91
CA PRO A 11 -0.20 -16.11 -7.21
C PRO A 11 1.09 -16.78 -7.69
N GLU A 12 0.97 -17.78 -8.55
CA GLU A 12 2.12 -18.33 -9.26
C GLU A 12 2.74 -17.26 -10.15
N GLY A 13 4.07 -17.10 -10.07
CA GLY A 13 4.81 -16.08 -10.77
C GLY A 13 6.30 -16.19 -10.55
N GLU A 14 7.05 -15.30 -11.16
CA GLU A 14 8.48 -15.18 -10.97
C GLU A 14 8.78 -14.49 -9.64
N GLU A 15 9.53 -15.19 -8.78
CA GLU A 15 10.04 -14.65 -7.52
C GLU A 15 11.45 -14.09 -7.74
N SER A 16 11.67 -12.83 -7.40
CA SER A 16 12.95 -12.15 -7.56
C SER A 16 13.20 -11.13 -6.45
N SER A 17 14.28 -10.39 -6.54
CA SER A 17 14.53 -9.25 -5.67
C SER A 17 15.07 -8.05 -6.45
N VAL A 18 14.60 -6.86 -6.09
CA VAL A 18 15.11 -5.57 -6.54
C VAL A 18 16.09 -5.05 -5.48
N VAL A 19 17.31 -4.71 -5.89
CA VAL A 19 18.32 -4.18 -4.97
C VAL A 19 18.35 -2.66 -5.08
N THR A 20 18.15 -1.99 -3.96
CA THR A 20 18.18 -0.53 -3.88
C THR A 20 19.62 0.02 -3.80
N ASP A 21 19.80 1.30 -4.04
CA ASP A 21 21.08 2.01 -4.00
C ASP A 21 21.77 1.96 -2.63
N ASP A 22 21.00 1.81 -1.54
CA ASP A 22 21.51 1.64 -0.16
C ASP A 22 21.59 0.16 0.27
N GLY A 23 21.46 -0.78 -0.67
CA GLY A 23 21.69 -2.21 -0.46
C GLY A 23 20.51 -2.99 0.13
N ALA A 24 19.31 -2.41 0.23
CA ALA A 24 18.12 -3.20 0.57
C ALA A 24 17.75 -4.13 -0.60
N ALA A 25 17.44 -5.40 -0.31
CA ALA A 25 16.87 -6.34 -1.26
C ALA A 25 15.36 -6.41 -1.03
N LEU A 26 14.57 -5.97 -2.00
CA LEU A 26 13.11 -5.96 -1.94
C LEU A 26 12.58 -7.22 -2.63
N GLY A 27 11.92 -8.10 -1.89
CA GLY A 27 11.31 -9.32 -2.43
C GLY A 27 10.11 -8.98 -3.33
N VAL A 28 10.10 -9.51 -4.54
CA VAL A 28 9.11 -9.22 -5.57
C VAL A 28 8.52 -10.52 -6.13
N THR A 29 7.21 -10.52 -6.37
CA THR A 29 6.50 -11.51 -7.17
C THR A 29 5.97 -10.83 -8.42
N VAL A 30 6.34 -11.28 -9.60
CA VAL A 30 5.82 -10.83 -10.90
C VAL A 30 4.99 -11.95 -11.50
N ALA A 31 3.74 -11.69 -11.83
CA ALA A 31 2.86 -12.69 -12.42
C ALA A 31 2.02 -12.11 -13.57
N GLY A 32 1.59 -12.98 -14.48
CA GLY A 32 0.81 -12.62 -15.65
C GLY A 32 1.66 -12.42 -16.91
N PRO A 33 1.02 -11.99 -18.02
CA PRO A 33 1.69 -11.86 -19.30
C PRO A 33 2.83 -10.83 -19.23
N VAL A 34 3.96 -11.16 -19.82
CA VAL A 34 5.03 -10.20 -20.08
C VAL A 34 4.57 -9.32 -21.24
N ASP A 35 4.89 -8.03 -21.20
CA ASP A 35 4.42 -7.01 -22.14
C ASP A 35 4.30 -7.48 -23.59
N GLY A 36 3.18 -7.13 -24.25
CA GLY A 36 2.92 -7.49 -25.65
C GLY A 36 1.46 -7.83 -25.93
N ALA A 37 1.21 -8.56 -27.00
CA ALA A 37 -0.13 -8.88 -27.53
C ALA A 37 -1.07 -9.63 -26.55
N ASP A 38 -0.54 -10.23 -25.49
CA ASP A 38 -1.31 -11.02 -24.52
C ASP A 38 -1.73 -10.20 -23.27
N ALA A 39 -1.14 -9.03 -23.02
CA ALA A 39 -1.54 -8.16 -21.92
C ALA A 39 -2.81 -7.39 -22.26
N LYS A 40 -3.85 -7.52 -21.44
CA LYS A 40 -5.16 -6.86 -21.67
C LYS A 40 -5.30 -5.51 -21.00
N GLY A 41 -4.22 -4.95 -20.46
CA GLY A 41 -4.25 -3.66 -19.79
C GLY A 41 -2.92 -3.32 -19.12
N PRO A 42 -2.90 -2.26 -18.30
CA PRO A 42 -1.69 -1.82 -17.62
C PRO A 42 -1.17 -2.87 -16.63
N THR A 43 0.13 -2.80 -16.33
CA THR A 43 0.70 -3.52 -15.19
C THR A 43 0.21 -2.90 -13.89
N VAL A 44 -0.23 -3.73 -12.93
CA VAL A 44 -0.68 -3.25 -11.63
C VAL A 44 0.39 -3.54 -10.57
N VAL A 45 0.93 -2.50 -9.95
CA VAL A 45 1.98 -2.59 -8.91
C VAL A 45 1.37 -2.31 -7.55
N PHE A 46 1.60 -3.20 -6.60
CA PHE A 46 1.00 -3.17 -5.27
C PHE A 46 2.00 -2.87 -4.17
N ALA A 47 1.77 -1.78 -3.42
CA ALA A 47 2.48 -1.42 -2.21
C ALA A 47 1.61 -1.66 -0.97
N HIS A 48 2.05 -2.51 -0.05
CA HIS A 48 1.31 -2.91 1.15
C HIS A 48 1.43 -1.90 2.31
N GLY A 49 0.62 -2.07 3.36
CA GLY A 49 0.63 -1.23 4.57
C GLY A 49 1.74 -1.61 5.57
N TRP A 50 1.94 -0.73 6.56
CA TRP A 50 2.83 -0.98 7.69
C TRP A 50 2.47 -2.30 8.38
N THR A 51 3.49 -3.08 8.74
CA THR A 51 3.38 -4.41 9.35
C THR A 51 2.63 -5.47 8.54
N ASN A 52 2.34 -5.20 7.27
CA ASN A 52 1.83 -6.17 6.32
C ASN A 52 2.98 -6.73 5.46
N ASN A 53 2.65 -7.54 4.50
CA ASN A 53 3.52 -7.97 3.41
C ASN A 53 2.70 -8.05 2.11
N ARG A 54 3.35 -8.37 1.01
CA ARG A 54 2.75 -8.41 -0.33
C ARG A 54 1.55 -9.35 -0.45
N SER A 55 1.44 -10.38 0.40
CA SER A 55 0.35 -11.35 0.36
C SER A 55 -1.03 -10.74 0.67
N VAL A 56 -1.09 -9.59 1.33
CA VAL A 56 -2.36 -8.87 1.56
C VAL A 56 -3.08 -8.52 0.26
N TRP A 57 -2.34 -8.43 -0.84
CA TRP A 57 -2.84 -8.12 -2.17
C TRP A 57 -3.14 -9.35 -3.03
N ALA A 58 -2.80 -10.57 -2.55
CA ALA A 58 -2.98 -11.80 -3.31
C ALA A 58 -4.42 -11.99 -3.84
N PRO A 59 -5.49 -11.69 -3.08
CA PRO A 59 -6.85 -11.81 -3.61
C PRO A 59 -7.10 -10.92 -4.81
N ALA A 60 -6.71 -9.64 -4.73
CA ALA A 60 -6.90 -8.69 -5.83
C ALA A 60 -6.00 -9.04 -7.04
N ALA A 61 -4.77 -9.47 -6.79
CA ALA A 61 -3.83 -9.87 -7.84
C ALA A 61 -4.36 -11.09 -8.63
N LYS A 62 -4.91 -12.10 -7.95
CA LYS A 62 -5.49 -13.29 -8.61
C LYS A 62 -6.63 -12.94 -9.55
N GLU A 63 -7.52 -12.06 -9.15
CA GLU A 63 -8.62 -11.60 -10.00
C GLU A 63 -8.11 -10.84 -11.24
N LEU A 64 -7.13 -9.94 -11.07
CA LEU A 64 -6.53 -9.21 -12.18
C LEU A 64 -5.78 -10.12 -13.16
N LEU A 65 -5.13 -11.19 -12.65
CA LEU A 65 -4.50 -12.20 -13.50
C LEU A 65 -5.52 -12.95 -14.36
N VAL A 66 -6.68 -13.31 -13.80
CA VAL A 66 -7.78 -13.92 -14.57
C VAL A 66 -8.28 -12.98 -15.67
N GLU A 67 -8.23 -11.67 -15.44
CA GLU A 67 -8.58 -10.63 -16.41
C GLU A 67 -7.49 -10.40 -17.49
N GLY A 68 -6.29 -10.99 -17.30
CA GLY A 68 -5.17 -10.87 -18.22
C GLY A 68 -4.25 -9.69 -17.98
N HIS A 69 -4.29 -9.10 -16.77
CA HIS A 69 -3.33 -8.08 -16.35
C HIS A 69 -2.02 -8.72 -15.89
N ARG A 70 -0.91 -8.00 -16.07
CA ARG A 70 0.33 -8.26 -15.36
C ARG A 70 0.24 -7.64 -13.97
N VAL A 71 0.72 -8.34 -12.93
CA VAL A 71 0.75 -7.83 -11.56
C VAL A 71 2.15 -7.92 -10.97
N VAL A 72 2.51 -6.92 -10.19
CA VAL A 72 3.75 -6.87 -9.42
C VAL A 72 3.40 -6.62 -7.96
N LEU A 73 3.77 -7.57 -7.11
CA LEU A 73 3.62 -7.48 -5.67
C LEU A 73 5.01 -7.44 -5.05
N TYR A 74 5.32 -6.42 -4.27
CA TYR A 74 6.62 -6.38 -3.59
C TYR A 74 6.45 -6.15 -2.09
N ASP A 75 7.39 -6.67 -1.33
CA ASP A 75 7.50 -6.36 0.09
C ASP A 75 8.31 -5.08 0.26
N GLN A 76 7.76 -4.11 0.96
CA GLN A 76 8.49 -2.89 1.27
C GLN A 76 9.64 -3.21 2.25
N ARG A 77 10.71 -2.39 2.24
CA ARG A 77 11.92 -2.62 3.04
C ARG A 77 11.61 -3.03 4.49
N GLY A 78 12.29 -4.07 4.95
CA GLY A 78 12.15 -4.63 6.29
C GLY A 78 10.87 -5.43 6.55
N HIS A 79 10.01 -5.63 5.54
CA HIS A 79 8.79 -6.43 5.64
C HIS A 79 8.88 -7.69 4.77
N GLY A 80 8.12 -8.72 5.14
CA GLY A 80 8.04 -9.95 4.37
C GLY A 80 9.39 -10.59 4.07
N ALA A 81 9.73 -10.74 2.79
CA ALA A 81 11.00 -11.27 2.30
C ALA A 81 12.07 -10.19 2.07
N SER A 82 11.74 -8.90 2.31
CA SER A 82 12.66 -7.79 2.07
C SER A 82 13.59 -7.53 3.24
N THR A 83 14.84 -7.14 2.93
CA THR A 83 15.81 -6.67 3.92
C THR A 83 15.64 -5.17 4.18
N THR A 84 16.32 -4.65 5.19
CA THR A 84 16.59 -3.22 5.36
C THR A 84 17.92 -2.92 4.70
N GLY A 85 18.05 -1.76 4.03
CA GLY A 85 19.35 -1.25 3.62
C GLY A 85 20.01 -0.44 4.74
N ASP A 86 20.95 0.42 4.38
CA ASP A 86 21.63 1.31 5.30
C ASP A 86 20.72 2.46 5.78
N ASP A 87 19.73 2.84 4.97
CA ASP A 87 18.80 3.92 5.28
C ASP A 87 17.58 3.45 6.08
N ALA A 88 17.18 4.23 7.08
CA ALA A 88 15.93 3.99 7.80
C ALA A 88 14.69 4.13 6.89
N PRO A 89 13.61 3.37 7.13
CA PRO A 89 12.40 3.38 6.30
C PRO A 89 11.54 4.65 6.53
N HIS A 90 12.05 5.81 6.12
CA HIS A 90 11.26 7.04 6.08
C HIS A 90 10.51 7.18 4.75
N VAL A 91 9.46 7.99 4.71
CA VAL A 91 8.52 8.05 3.57
C VAL A 91 9.20 8.36 2.23
N LYS A 92 10.18 9.28 2.19
CA LYS A 92 10.94 9.58 0.96
C LYS A 92 11.75 8.38 0.47
N ARG A 93 12.37 7.63 1.41
CA ARG A 93 13.14 6.42 1.07
C ARG A 93 12.22 5.34 0.47
N LEU A 94 11.03 5.15 1.06
CA LEU A 94 10.04 4.22 0.50
C LEU A 94 9.60 4.63 -0.92
N GLY A 95 9.49 5.93 -1.20
CA GLY A 95 9.23 6.44 -2.55
C GLY A 95 10.35 6.12 -3.53
N ALA A 96 11.62 6.29 -3.12
CA ALA A 96 12.79 5.92 -3.92
C ALA A 96 12.89 4.40 -4.14
N ASP A 97 12.51 3.59 -3.15
CA ASP A 97 12.42 2.13 -3.32
C ASP A 97 11.42 1.74 -4.41
N LEU A 98 10.27 2.39 -4.44
CA LEU A 98 9.28 2.16 -5.50
C LEU A 98 9.83 2.58 -6.88
N ALA A 99 10.60 3.67 -6.97
CA ALA A 99 11.29 4.05 -8.19
C ALA A 99 12.28 2.95 -8.64
N CYS A 100 13.07 2.38 -7.72
CA CYS A 100 13.94 1.24 -8.02
C CYS A 100 13.16 0.02 -8.53
N VAL A 101 11.99 -0.27 -7.95
CA VAL A 101 11.14 -1.38 -8.43
C VAL A 101 10.65 -1.13 -9.86
N LEU A 102 10.18 0.08 -10.17
CA LEU A 102 9.72 0.42 -11.51
C LEU A 102 10.86 0.39 -12.53
N ASP A 103 12.04 0.85 -12.15
CA ASP A 103 13.19 0.95 -13.04
C ASP A 103 13.81 -0.43 -13.33
N GLN A 104 14.18 -1.20 -12.30
CA GLN A 104 14.84 -2.49 -12.50
C GLN A 104 13.95 -3.56 -13.13
N LEU A 105 12.63 -3.44 -12.99
CA LEU A 105 11.68 -4.31 -13.69
C LEU A 105 11.21 -3.71 -15.03
N GLU A 106 11.79 -2.58 -15.45
CA GLU A 106 11.52 -1.87 -16.71
C GLU A 106 10.02 -1.60 -16.93
N LEU A 107 9.28 -1.32 -15.84
CA LEU A 107 7.83 -1.18 -15.87
C LEU A 107 7.41 0.16 -16.49
N THR A 108 6.50 0.08 -17.44
CA THR A 108 5.82 1.21 -18.09
C THR A 108 4.32 0.94 -18.11
N ASP A 109 3.51 1.98 -18.30
CA ASP A 109 2.06 1.88 -18.33
C ASP A 109 1.47 1.21 -17.07
N VAL A 110 1.80 1.78 -15.90
CA VAL A 110 1.56 1.20 -14.59
C VAL A 110 0.39 1.86 -13.87
N VAL A 111 -0.47 1.07 -13.24
CA VAL A 111 -1.37 1.53 -12.16
C VAL A 111 -0.72 1.22 -10.82
N LEU A 112 -0.42 2.26 -10.04
CA LEU A 112 0.13 2.11 -8.68
C LEU A 112 -1.00 1.99 -7.67
N VAL A 113 -0.99 0.94 -6.87
CA VAL A 113 -1.98 0.66 -5.82
C VAL A 113 -1.29 0.66 -4.46
N GLY A 114 -1.63 1.62 -3.60
CA GLY A 114 -1.00 1.75 -2.29
C GLY A 114 -2.01 1.71 -1.14
N HIS A 115 -1.79 0.81 -0.17
CA HIS A 115 -2.56 0.73 1.07
C HIS A 115 -1.79 1.34 2.23
N SER A 116 -2.39 2.27 2.96
CA SER A 116 -1.81 2.85 4.19
C SER A 116 -0.39 3.37 3.96
N MET A 117 0.64 2.79 4.57
CA MET A 117 2.06 3.07 4.30
C MET A 117 2.39 2.96 2.80
N GLY A 118 1.86 1.96 2.09
CA GLY A 118 2.02 1.84 0.64
C GLY A 118 1.43 3.02 -0.13
N GLY A 119 0.38 3.65 0.40
CA GLY A 119 -0.13 4.91 -0.13
C GLY A 119 0.82 6.09 0.13
N PHE A 120 1.49 6.13 1.29
CA PHE A 120 2.56 7.11 1.56
C PHE A 120 3.71 6.93 0.57
N THR A 121 4.12 5.67 0.34
CA THR A 121 5.13 5.28 -0.64
C THR A 121 4.77 5.77 -2.04
N THR A 122 3.55 5.47 -2.50
CA THR A 122 3.03 5.88 -3.81
C THR A 122 3.03 7.40 -3.98
N LEU A 123 2.56 8.14 -2.96
CA LEU A 123 2.55 9.60 -2.99
C LEU A 123 3.96 10.18 -2.92
N ALA A 124 4.86 9.61 -2.11
CA ALA A 124 6.24 10.06 -2.04
C ALA A 124 7.00 9.83 -3.35
N PHE A 125 6.75 8.70 -4.02
CA PHE A 125 7.24 8.46 -5.38
C PHE A 125 6.68 9.50 -6.34
N ALA A 126 5.37 9.71 -6.37
CA ALA A 126 4.73 10.65 -7.28
C ALA A 126 5.27 12.08 -7.14
N CYS A 127 5.50 12.54 -5.91
CA CYS A 127 6.02 13.87 -5.64
C CYS A 127 7.54 13.99 -5.82
N GLY A 128 8.28 12.91 -5.54
CA GLY A 128 9.75 12.91 -5.61
C GLY A 128 10.32 12.58 -6.99
N HIS A 129 9.54 11.92 -7.87
CA HIS A 129 9.95 11.44 -9.18
C HIS A 129 8.91 11.83 -10.26
N PRO A 130 8.65 13.14 -10.46
CA PRO A 130 7.57 13.59 -11.35
C PRO A 130 7.77 13.20 -12.81
N ASP A 131 9.00 13.14 -13.29
CA ASP A 131 9.32 12.75 -14.66
C ASP A 131 9.06 11.25 -14.89
N GLU A 132 9.44 10.39 -13.94
CA GLU A 132 9.16 8.96 -13.99
C GLU A 132 7.66 8.68 -13.83
N LEU A 133 6.97 9.42 -12.95
CA LEU A 133 5.53 9.36 -12.82
C LEU A 133 4.86 9.64 -14.18
N ALA A 134 5.24 10.73 -14.83
CA ALA A 134 4.67 11.12 -16.13
C ALA A 134 4.99 10.11 -17.25
N ALA A 135 6.19 9.53 -17.22
CA ALA A 135 6.63 8.58 -18.26
C ALA A 135 6.03 7.17 -18.08
N ARG A 136 5.91 6.69 -16.84
CA ARG A 136 5.64 5.28 -16.52
C ARG A 136 4.25 5.01 -15.95
N VAL A 137 3.61 6.00 -15.28
CA VAL A 137 2.40 5.75 -14.48
C VAL A 137 1.15 6.22 -15.21
N ARG A 138 0.18 5.32 -15.34
CA ARG A 138 -1.14 5.58 -15.91
C ARG A 138 -2.08 6.22 -14.89
N GLY A 139 -2.00 5.81 -13.62
CA GLY A 139 -2.85 6.33 -12.55
C GLY A 139 -2.59 5.71 -11.18
N LEU A 140 -3.29 6.24 -10.17
CA LEU A 140 -3.10 5.91 -8.76
C LEU A 140 -4.38 5.36 -8.12
N VAL A 141 -4.25 4.32 -7.30
CA VAL A 141 -5.32 3.84 -6.41
C VAL A 141 -4.81 3.88 -4.96
N LEU A 142 -5.36 4.79 -4.19
CA LEU A 142 -4.91 5.11 -2.84
C LEU A 142 -5.94 4.63 -1.81
N VAL A 143 -5.57 3.63 -1.02
CA VAL A 143 -6.46 2.87 -0.16
C VAL A 143 -6.12 3.13 1.31
N SER A 144 -7.05 3.70 2.09
CA SER A 144 -6.87 3.96 3.52
C SER A 144 -5.53 4.61 3.86
N THR A 145 -5.24 5.77 3.26
CA THR A 145 -3.94 6.45 3.36
C THR A 145 -4.06 7.95 3.65
N ALA A 146 -2.94 8.66 3.70
CA ALA A 146 -2.85 10.08 3.99
C ALA A 146 -1.71 10.74 3.21
N ALA A 147 -1.75 12.07 3.05
CA ALA A 147 -0.68 12.87 2.46
C ALA A 147 0.12 13.67 3.50
N HIS A 148 -0.25 13.58 4.76
CA HIS A 148 0.46 14.28 5.85
C HIS A 148 0.48 13.43 7.11
N GLY A 149 1.37 13.78 8.04
CA GLY A 149 1.71 13.00 9.22
C GLY A 149 0.53 12.38 9.95
N VAL A 150 0.66 11.09 10.19
CA VAL A 150 -0.22 10.29 11.03
C VAL A 150 0.53 9.85 12.29
N GLY A 151 -0.19 9.67 13.40
CA GLY A 151 0.42 9.31 14.67
C GLY A 151 0.64 10.50 15.59
N PHE A 152 1.69 10.47 16.41
CA PHE A 152 1.93 11.46 17.47
C PHE A 152 2.81 12.65 17.04
N GLY A 153 3.01 12.88 15.75
CA GLY A 153 3.83 13.97 15.23
C GLY A 153 5.23 13.96 15.83
N ARG A 154 5.73 15.13 16.26
CA ARG A 154 7.08 15.29 16.86
C ARG A 154 7.31 14.48 18.15
N PHE A 155 6.26 14.01 18.79
CA PHE A 155 6.35 13.16 19.98
C PHE A 155 6.39 11.66 19.65
N GLY A 156 6.29 11.30 18.35
CA GLY A 156 6.30 9.93 17.86
C GLY A 156 7.46 9.08 18.40
N PRO A 157 8.73 9.53 18.29
CA PRO A 157 9.88 8.76 18.78
C PRO A 157 9.81 8.44 20.28
N ALA A 158 9.53 9.43 21.12
CA ALA A 158 9.39 9.21 22.56
C ALA A 158 8.19 8.30 22.89
N MET A 159 7.09 8.46 22.16
CA MET A 159 5.89 7.66 22.36
C MET A 159 6.09 6.22 21.86
N SER A 160 6.75 6.01 20.73
CA SER A 160 7.02 4.67 20.20
C SER A 160 7.99 3.88 21.07
N SER A 161 8.98 4.53 21.72
CA SER A 161 9.90 3.87 22.64
C SER A 161 9.23 3.38 23.92
N VAL A 162 8.19 4.06 24.38
CA VAL A 162 7.43 3.68 25.58
C VAL A 162 6.27 2.73 25.25
N LEU A 163 5.44 3.09 24.26
CA LEU A 163 4.23 2.32 23.94
C LEU A 163 4.49 1.13 23.01
N GLY A 164 5.54 1.19 22.19
CA GLY A 164 5.90 0.10 21.28
C GLY A 164 6.06 -1.24 21.99
N PRO A 165 6.89 -1.36 23.07
CA PRO A 165 7.01 -2.58 23.85
C PRO A 165 5.70 -3.10 24.44
N VAL A 166 4.84 -2.19 24.91
CA VAL A 166 3.53 -2.54 25.48
C VAL A 166 2.60 -3.07 24.38
N LEU A 167 2.60 -2.43 23.21
CA LEU A 167 1.82 -2.88 22.06
C LEU A 167 2.31 -4.25 21.55
N ASP A 168 3.62 -4.44 21.45
CA ASP A 168 4.22 -5.71 21.05
C ASP A 168 3.83 -6.85 22.00
N TRP A 169 3.92 -6.61 23.31
CA TRP A 169 3.47 -7.56 24.32
C TRP A 169 1.97 -7.86 24.19
N ALA A 170 1.15 -6.83 24.02
CA ALA A 170 -0.28 -6.99 23.85
C ALA A 170 -0.63 -7.78 22.57
N VAL A 171 0.04 -7.50 21.45
CA VAL A 171 -0.19 -8.20 20.18
C VAL A 171 0.36 -9.63 20.23
N ALA A 172 1.41 -9.91 20.99
CA ALA A 172 1.92 -11.27 21.20
C ALA A 172 0.87 -12.19 21.85
N SER A 173 0.02 -11.67 22.74
CA SER A 173 -1.09 -12.43 23.29
C SER A 173 -2.16 -12.75 22.24
N PRO A 174 -2.55 -14.01 22.00
CA PRO A 174 -3.55 -14.35 20.98
C PRO A 174 -4.90 -13.64 21.16
N ARG A 175 -5.40 -13.54 22.38
CA ARG A 175 -6.69 -12.90 22.69
C ARG A 175 -6.61 -11.37 22.60
N VAL A 176 -5.61 -10.78 23.26
CA VAL A 176 -5.44 -9.32 23.30
C VAL A 176 -5.03 -8.80 21.93
N GLY A 177 -4.09 -9.46 21.24
CA GLY A 177 -3.63 -9.09 19.92
C GLY A 177 -4.76 -9.16 18.89
N SER A 178 -5.59 -10.21 18.93
CA SER A 178 -6.77 -10.27 18.06
C SER A 178 -7.76 -9.13 18.34
N ALA A 179 -7.93 -8.73 19.59
CA ALA A 179 -8.78 -7.59 19.95
C ALA A 179 -8.19 -6.26 19.46
N VAL A 180 -6.86 -6.11 19.50
CA VAL A 180 -6.14 -4.94 18.93
C VAL A 180 -6.35 -4.89 17.41
N MET A 181 -6.08 -5.98 16.68
CA MET A 181 -6.25 -6.02 15.23
C MET A 181 -7.70 -5.80 14.81
N ARG A 182 -8.65 -6.35 15.55
CA ARG A 182 -10.09 -6.12 15.33
C ARG A 182 -10.45 -4.63 15.35
N ARG A 183 -9.79 -3.81 16.16
CA ARG A 183 -10.06 -2.35 16.24
C ARG A 183 -9.62 -1.58 14.99
N MET A 184 -8.74 -2.16 14.20
CA MET A 184 -8.31 -1.59 12.90
C MET A 184 -9.32 -1.89 11.79
N MET A 185 -10.19 -2.88 11.98
CA MET A 185 -11.17 -3.33 10.99
C MET A 185 -12.55 -2.71 11.24
N GLY A 186 -13.45 -2.91 10.28
CA GLY A 186 -14.82 -2.43 10.32
C GLY A 186 -15.72 -3.20 11.27
N ARG A 187 -17.02 -3.18 10.97
CA ARG A 187 -18.06 -3.66 11.91
C ARG A 187 -18.08 -5.18 12.09
N LYS A 188 -17.84 -5.93 11.03
CA LYS A 188 -17.92 -7.41 11.02
C LYS A 188 -16.67 -8.01 10.40
N PRO A 189 -15.51 -7.88 11.06
CA PRO A 189 -14.27 -8.43 10.51
C PRO A 189 -14.30 -9.95 10.54
N ASN A 190 -13.72 -10.56 9.50
CA ASN A 190 -13.49 -12.00 9.45
C ASN A 190 -12.37 -12.38 10.46
N GLY A 191 -12.55 -13.47 11.19
CA GLY A 191 -11.57 -13.97 12.16
C GLY A 191 -10.23 -14.33 11.51
N THR A 192 -10.26 -14.90 10.30
CA THR A 192 -9.04 -15.21 9.52
C THR A 192 -8.27 -13.94 9.15
N HIS A 193 -8.94 -12.88 8.74
CA HIS A 193 -8.29 -11.60 8.42
C HIS A 193 -7.63 -10.98 9.65
N ILE A 194 -8.27 -11.12 10.82
CA ILE A 194 -7.70 -10.67 12.10
C ILE A 194 -6.42 -11.44 12.43
N SER A 195 -6.44 -12.79 12.31
CA SER A 195 -5.26 -13.62 12.59
C SER A 195 -4.13 -13.35 11.62
N SER A 196 -4.42 -13.30 10.32
CA SER A 196 -3.40 -13.00 9.29
C SER A 196 -2.76 -11.62 9.50
N THR A 197 -3.55 -10.58 9.79
CA THR A 197 -3.01 -9.25 10.10
C THR A 197 -2.11 -9.28 11.34
N ARG A 198 -2.50 -10.04 12.38
CA ARG A 198 -1.68 -10.22 13.59
C ARG A 198 -0.38 -10.97 13.29
N GLU A 199 -0.43 -12.02 12.48
CA GLU A 199 0.74 -12.80 12.08
C GLU A 199 1.74 -11.95 11.30
N MET A 200 1.28 -11.17 10.33
CA MET A 200 2.12 -10.21 9.59
C MET A 200 2.77 -9.17 10.51
N TYR A 201 2.01 -8.64 11.48
CA TYR A 201 2.55 -7.71 12.49
C TYR A 201 3.69 -8.35 13.28
N LEU A 202 3.51 -9.57 13.76
CA LEU A 202 4.51 -10.28 14.55
C LEU A 202 5.74 -10.70 13.74
N ALA A 203 5.56 -10.97 12.45
CA ALA A 203 6.64 -11.31 11.52
C ALA A 203 7.53 -10.10 11.19
N THR A 204 6.98 -8.88 11.24
CA THR A 204 7.78 -7.66 10.97
C THR A 204 8.71 -7.38 12.16
N PRO A 205 10.03 -7.21 11.95
CA PRO A 205 10.99 -6.94 13.02
C PRO A 205 10.63 -5.68 13.81
N ARG A 206 10.87 -5.72 15.12
CA ARG A 206 10.47 -4.63 16.03
C ARG A 206 11.11 -3.29 15.69
N HIS A 207 12.40 -3.29 15.33
CA HIS A 207 13.09 -2.06 14.93
C HIS A 207 12.46 -1.46 13.67
N VAL A 208 12.12 -2.28 12.65
CA VAL A 208 11.44 -1.82 11.43
C VAL A 208 10.08 -1.19 11.75
N ARG A 209 9.30 -1.82 12.65
CA ARG A 209 8.03 -1.25 13.09
C ARG A 209 8.20 0.14 13.72
N ALA A 210 9.21 0.29 14.58
CA ALA A 210 9.49 1.55 15.25
C ALA A 210 9.98 2.63 14.27
N ASP A 211 10.91 2.28 13.37
CA ASP A 211 11.51 3.22 12.41
C ASP A 211 10.47 3.73 11.41
N CYS A 212 9.65 2.86 10.84
CA CYS A 212 8.52 3.24 9.99
C CYS A 212 7.57 4.19 10.71
N PHE A 213 7.14 3.82 11.93
CA PHE A 213 6.20 4.64 12.71
C PHE A 213 6.74 6.04 12.99
N ASN A 214 8.03 6.14 13.33
CA ASN A 214 8.70 7.42 13.56
C ASN A 214 8.77 8.25 12.27
N GLY A 215 8.98 7.61 11.12
CA GLY A 215 9.03 8.26 9.80
C GLY A 215 7.69 8.86 9.36
N PHE A 216 6.55 8.32 9.80
CA PHE A 216 5.23 8.80 9.39
C PHE A 216 4.85 10.16 9.98
N GLY A 217 5.34 10.48 11.18
CA GLY A 217 4.93 11.67 11.92
C GLY A 217 5.38 13.00 11.29
N SER A 218 6.47 12.99 10.55
CA SER A 218 7.06 14.17 9.89
C SER A 218 6.68 14.35 8.43
N MET A 219 5.90 13.41 7.86
CA MET A 219 5.47 13.46 6.47
C MET A 219 4.51 14.63 6.23
N ASP A 220 4.78 15.44 5.22
CA ASP A 220 3.82 16.40 4.66
C ASP A 220 4.06 16.57 3.16
N LEU A 221 3.19 15.99 2.35
CA LEU A 221 3.23 16.00 0.89
C LEU A 221 2.13 16.89 0.29
N ARG A 222 1.36 17.61 1.11
CA ARG A 222 0.16 18.35 0.65
C ARG A 222 0.48 19.42 -0.38
N ALA A 223 1.58 20.13 -0.21
CA ALA A 223 2.01 21.16 -1.17
C ALA A 223 2.43 20.54 -2.50
N ASP A 224 3.12 19.40 -2.45
CA ASP A 224 3.67 18.73 -3.63
C ASP A 224 2.57 18.08 -4.48
N LEU A 225 1.47 17.59 -3.85
CA LEU A 225 0.35 17.00 -4.57
C LEU A 225 -0.31 17.94 -5.58
N ALA A 226 -0.35 19.25 -5.29
CA ALA A 226 -0.92 20.24 -6.19
C ALA A 226 -0.05 20.47 -7.45
N SER A 227 1.20 20.02 -7.41
CA SER A 227 2.18 20.18 -8.49
C SER A 227 2.39 18.90 -9.31
N LEU A 228 1.60 17.85 -9.05
CA LEU A 228 1.69 16.61 -9.82
C LEU A 228 1.36 16.83 -11.31
N PRO A 229 2.08 16.15 -12.23
CA PRO A 229 1.75 16.21 -13.64
C PRO A 229 0.36 15.65 -13.91
N LEU A 230 -0.43 16.38 -14.71
CA LEU A 230 -1.83 16.04 -15.03
C LEU A 230 -2.01 15.83 -16.53
N PRO A 231 -2.98 15.02 -16.97
CA PRO A 231 -3.97 14.29 -16.16
C PRO A 231 -3.38 13.05 -15.49
N LEU A 232 -3.73 12.80 -14.22
CA LEU A 232 -3.35 11.62 -13.46
C LEU A 232 -4.60 10.98 -12.86
N PRO A 233 -5.25 10.02 -13.53
CA PRO A 233 -6.40 9.30 -13.00
C PRO A 233 -6.12 8.77 -11.60
N THR A 234 -6.89 9.20 -10.61
CA THR A 234 -6.65 8.87 -9.21
C THR A 234 -7.95 8.47 -8.51
N ALA A 235 -7.93 7.33 -7.83
CA ALA A 235 -9.01 6.90 -6.97
C ALA A 235 -8.55 6.83 -5.51
N VAL A 236 -9.29 7.44 -4.61
CA VAL A 236 -9.02 7.42 -3.16
C VAL A 236 -10.18 6.72 -2.45
N LEU A 237 -9.89 5.60 -1.79
CA LEU A 237 -10.86 4.81 -1.05
C LEU A 237 -10.51 4.80 0.45
N VAL A 238 -11.51 4.91 1.30
CA VAL A 238 -11.32 4.86 2.74
C VAL A 238 -12.52 4.21 3.44
N GLY A 239 -12.26 3.41 4.48
CA GLY A 239 -13.33 2.90 5.33
C GLY A 239 -13.91 4.00 6.22
N ARG A 240 -15.26 4.06 6.35
CA ARG A 240 -15.91 5.03 7.26
C ARG A 240 -15.47 4.86 8.72
N ARG A 241 -15.09 3.63 9.09
CA ARG A 241 -14.65 3.27 10.45
C ARG A 241 -13.14 3.24 10.61
N ASP A 242 -12.39 3.67 9.59
CA ASP A 242 -10.94 3.78 9.67
C ASP A 242 -10.53 4.78 10.76
N ARG A 243 -9.82 4.28 11.77
CA ARG A 243 -9.36 5.07 12.91
C ARG A 243 -7.89 5.48 12.80
N LEU A 244 -7.14 4.84 11.89
CA LEU A 244 -5.74 5.15 11.64
C LEU A 244 -5.60 6.25 10.60
N THR A 245 -6.28 6.09 9.47
CA THR A 245 -6.36 7.09 8.40
C THR A 245 -7.83 7.44 8.12
N PRO A 246 -8.47 8.21 9.01
CA PRO A 246 -9.89 8.52 8.91
C PRO A 246 -10.23 9.28 7.62
N PRO A 247 -11.50 9.25 7.16
CA PRO A 247 -11.94 9.79 5.87
C PRO A 247 -11.50 11.22 5.56
N ARG A 248 -11.27 12.04 6.57
CA ARG A 248 -10.77 13.42 6.39
C ARG A 248 -9.38 13.45 5.73
N LEU A 249 -8.52 12.45 5.99
CA LEU A 249 -7.16 12.37 5.42
C LEU A 249 -7.20 11.99 3.94
N GLY A 250 -8.03 11.02 3.57
CA GLY A 250 -8.26 10.68 2.15
C GLY A 250 -8.91 11.82 1.38
N ARG A 251 -9.84 12.56 2.00
CA ARG A 251 -10.45 13.76 1.39
C ARG A 251 -9.40 14.83 1.09
N THR A 252 -8.41 15.02 1.97
CA THR A 252 -7.30 15.96 1.72
C THR A 252 -6.54 15.59 0.44
N ILE A 253 -6.25 14.31 0.22
CA ILE A 253 -5.58 13.85 -1.01
C ILE A 253 -6.46 14.12 -2.23
N ALA A 254 -7.71 13.67 -2.20
CA ALA A 254 -8.62 13.81 -3.34
C ALA A 254 -8.90 15.29 -3.69
N SER A 255 -8.90 16.18 -2.71
CA SER A 255 -9.06 17.62 -2.95
C SER A 255 -7.80 18.28 -3.54
N ALA A 256 -6.62 17.68 -3.36
CA ALA A 256 -5.36 18.22 -3.87
C ALA A 256 -5.04 17.75 -5.29
N ILE A 257 -5.56 16.60 -5.73
CA ILE A 257 -5.32 16.04 -7.06
C ILE A 257 -6.54 16.29 -7.94
N PRO A 258 -6.47 17.16 -8.96
CA PRO A 258 -7.59 17.44 -9.86
C PRO A 258 -8.12 16.19 -10.57
N GLY A 259 -9.43 16.00 -10.55
CA GLY A 259 -10.09 14.83 -11.15
C GLY A 259 -10.05 13.56 -10.32
N ALA A 260 -9.42 13.57 -9.14
CA ALA A 260 -9.41 12.41 -8.26
C ALA A 260 -10.83 12.09 -7.75
N THR A 261 -11.19 10.80 -7.77
CA THR A 261 -12.41 10.30 -7.16
C THR A 261 -12.19 10.01 -5.68
N PHE A 262 -13.22 10.20 -4.85
CA PHE A 262 -13.15 9.91 -3.42
C PHE A 262 -14.34 9.09 -2.96
N GLU A 263 -14.09 7.93 -2.40
CA GLU A 263 -15.12 7.00 -1.95
C GLU A 263 -14.93 6.64 -0.47
N VAL A 264 -16.04 6.70 0.29
CA VAL A 264 -16.07 6.31 1.70
C VAL A 264 -16.93 5.07 1.85
N LEU A 265 -16.30 3.93 2.14
CA LEU A 265 -16.96 2.63 2.22
C LEU A 265 -17.64 2.45 3.58
N PRO A 266 -18.99 2.31 3.61
CA PRO A 266 -19.74 2.08 4.85
C PRO A 266 -19.27 0.80 5.55
N GLU A 267 -19.29 0.79 6.89
CA GLU A 267 -18.98 -0.36 7.73
C GLU A 267 -17.55 -0.93 7.64
N ALA A 268 -16.72 -0.46 6.69
CA ALA A 268 -15.32 -0.85 6.53
C ALA A 268 -14.39 -0.05 7.45
N GLY A 269 -13.30 -0.69 7.85
CA GLY A 269 -12.21 -0.10 8.65
C GLY A 269 -11.00 0.23 7.80
N HIS A 270 -9.80 -0.01 8.39
CA HIS A 270 -8.53 0.31 7.77
C HIS A 270 -8.05 -0.72 6.74
N MET A 271 -8.40 -2.00 6.93
CA MET A 271 -7.87 -3.11 6.14
C MET A 271 -8.71 -3.37 4.88
N LEU A 272 -8.93 -2.35 4.06
CA LEU A 272 -9.76 -2.44 2.85
C LEU A 272 -9.33 -3.54 1.87
N PRO A 273 -8.03 -3.87 1.69
CA PRO A 273 -7.64 -4.99 0.84
C PRO A 273 -8.26 -6.34 1.26
N LEU A 274 -8.54 -6.49 2.56
CA LEU A 274 -9.15 -7.68 3.15
C LEU A 274 -10.65 -7.52 3.40
N GLU A 275 -11.13 -6.31 3.66
CA GLU A 275 -12.52 -6.04 4.04
C GLU A 275 -13.42 -5.76 2.85
N ARG A 276 -12.87 -5.20 1.79
CA ARG A 276 -13.58 -4.71 0.59
C ARG A 276 -12.75 -4.92 -0.69
N PRO A 277 -12.29 -6.15 -0.97
CA PRO A 277 -11.47 -6.43 -2.14
C PRO A 277 -12.19 -6.06 -3.45
N ASP A 278 -13.49 -6.28 -3.54
CA ASP A 278 -14.27 -6.01 -4.75
C ASP A 278 -14.33 -4.51 -5.08
N GLU A 279 -14.51 -3.64 -4.06
CA GLU A 279 -14.52 -2.19 -4.24
C GLU A 279 -13.12 -1.67 -4.61
N VAL A 280 -12.06 -2.26 -4.04
CA VAL A 280 -10.69 -1.95 -4.41
C VAL A 280 -10.40 -2.35 -5.85
N LEU A 281 -10.79 -3.56 -6.28
CA LEU A 281 -10.70 -4.01 -7.67
C LEU A 281 -11.47 -3.11 -8.63
N ALA A 282 -12.70 -2.72 -8.26
CA ALA A 282 -13.49 -1.81 -9.08
C ALA A 282 -12.78 -0.45 -9.27
N ALA A 283 -12.08 0.05 -8.26
CA ALA A 283 -11.31 1.27 -8.37
C ALA A 283 -10.08 1.10 -9.28
N ILE A 284 -9.36 -0.04 -9.16
CA ILE A 284 -8.22 -0.37 -10.05
C ILE A 284 -8.69 -0.38 -11.50
N ARG A 285 -9.78 -1.09 -11.81
CA ARG A 285 -10.35 -1.18 -13.16
C ARG A 285 -10.73 0.20 -13.71
N ARG A 286 -11.38 1.05 -12.91
CA ARG A 286 -11.72 2.43 -13.31
C ARG A 286 -10.50 3.25 -13.68
N VAL A 287 -9.44 3.18 -12.88
CA VAL A 287 -8.19 3.91 -13.11
C VAL A 287 -7.47 3.37 -14.34
N ALA A 288 -7.43 2.05 -14.51
CA ALA A 288 -6.83 1.39 -15.67
C ALA A 288 -7.47 1.85 -16.99
N LEU A 289 -8.80 1.95 -17.01
CA LEU A 289 -9.56 2.40 -18.20
C LEU A 289 -9.44 3.91 -18.44
N ALA A 290 -9.44 4.74 -17.38
CA ALA A 290 -9.40 6.20 -17.52
C ALA A 290 -8.04 6.72 -18.02
N GLY A 291 -6.96 5.98 -17.84
CA GLY A 291 -5.61 6.35 -18.24
C GLY A 291 -5.20 5.86 -19.63
N GLU A 292 -6.13 5.36 -20.44
CA GLU A 292 -5.82 5.01 -21.85
C GLU A 292 -5.31 6.24 -22.57
N ARG A 293 -4.03 6.22 -22.98
CA ARG A 293 -3.46 7.28 -23.80
C ARG A 293 -4.00 7.09 -25.23
N PRO A 294 -4.51 8.15 -25.88
CA PRO A 294 -4.88 8.02 -27.28
C PRO A 294 -3.65 7.57 -28.08
N SER A 295 -3.82 6.51 -28.85
CA SER A 295 -2.84 5.90 -29.74
C SER A 295 -2.35 6.87 -30.82
#